data_2c055cfde336e8c0c9f8d27df288a851
#
_entry.id   2c055cfde336e8c0c9f8d27df288a851
#
_cell.length_a   1.000
_cell.length_b   1.000
_cell.length_c   1.000
_cell.angle_alpha   90.00
_cell.angle_beta   90.00
_cell.angle_gamma   90.00
#
_symmetry.space_group_name_H-M   'P 1'
#
loop_
_entity.id
_entity.type
_entity.pdbx_description
1 polymer ?
#
loop_
_entity_poly.entity_id
_entity_poly.type
_entity_poly.pdbx_seq_one_letter_code
_entity_poly.pdbx_strand_id
1 'polypeptide(L)'
;MAPFETKSNAPDSLISADDGRKYWSGIDPDVNGMLGGFPAVSRVDLRGSRSFLAKVGLGRSKGVKAVKRALEGGAGIGRITQGLLLDVAETVDVVEPIAKFTVALEGQPGVGQIHNVGLEEWQPEDGAQYDLVWNQWCLGHLTDQQLEDYLRRCSTVLSVGEDGKTKGVIVVKENLSTSDQDLFDEEDSSVLRQDETFKRIFEAAGLRIIKSEIQHGFPPELFPVRMYALKPKES
;
A
#
# COMPACT_ATOMS: atom_id res chain seq x y z
N MET A 1 -44.68 -12.38 13.53
CA MET A 1 -43.84 -11.73 12.49
C MET A 1 -42.52 -11.37 13.13
N ALA A 2 -41.48 -12.13 12.83
CA ALA A 2 -40.14 -11.78 13.27
C ALA A 2 -39.66 -10.56 12.47
N PRO A 3 -38.94 -9.61 13.08
CA PRO A 3 -38.38 -8.49 12.35
C PRO A 3 -37.35 -9.01 11.35
N PHE A 4 -37.47 -8.64 10.09
CA PHE A 4 -36.39 -8.78 9.11
C PHE A 4 -35.22 -7.92 9.61
N GLU A 5 -34.20 -8.54 10.21
CA GLU A 5 -32.90 -7.94 10.34
C GLU A 5 -32.35 -7.77 8.92
N THR A 6 -32.45 -6.56 8.39
CA THR A 6 -31.59 -6.15 7.27
C THR A 6 -30.17 -6.17 7.80
N LYS A 7 -29.42 -7.26 7.56
CA LYS A 7 -27.97 -7.22 7.69
C LYS A 7 -27.51 -6.12 6.75
N SER A 8 -27.14 -4.96 7.28
CA SER A 8 -26.33 -3.99 6.57
C SER A 8 -25.07 -4.75 6.15
N ASN A 9 -24.90 -5.00 4.86
CA ASN A 9 -23.68 -5.61 4.38
C ASN A 9 -22.53 -4.67 4.76
N ALA A 10 -21.47 -5.21 5.38
CA ALA A 10 -20.28 -4.44 5.64
C ALA A 10 -19.74 -3.84 4.33
N PRO A 11 -19.29 -2.57 4.29
CA PRO A 11 -18.89 -1.89 3.05
C PRO A 11 -17.91 -2.71 2.21
N ASP A 12 -16.97 -3.41 2.84
CA ASP A 12 -15.98 -4.24 2.17
C ASP A 12 -16.58 -5.47 1.47
N SER A 13 -17.76 -5.94 1.89
CA SER A 13 -18.46 -7.05 1.22
C SER A 13 -19.03 -6.67 -0.15
N LEU A 14 -19.05 -5.39 -0.49
CA LEU A 14 -19.48 -4.87 -1.79
C LEU A 14 -18.35 -4.81 -2.81
N ILE A 15 -17.11 -5.01 -2.39
CA ILE A 15 -15.92 -4.97 -3.28
C ILE A 15 -16.02 -6.08 -4.33
N SER A 16 -15.83 -5.69 -5.58
CA SER A 16 -15.68 -6.57 -6.74
C SER A 16 -14.31 -6.32 -7.38
N ALA A 17 -13.42 -7.31 -7.32
CA ALA A 17 -12.11 -7.21 -7.95
C ALA A 17 -12.19 -6.97 -9.47
N ASP A 18 -13.19 -7.57 -10.12
CA ASP A 18 -13.40 -7.40 -11.57
C ASP A 18 -13.82 -5.96 -11.92
N ASP A 19 -14.70 -5.35 -11.13
CA ASP A 19 -15.15 -3.97 -11.36
C ASP A 19 -14.01 -2.98 -11.08
N GLY A 20 -13.24 -3.17 -10.02
CA GLY A 20 -12.05 -2.37 -9.74
C GLY A 20 -11.01 -2.48 -10.86
N ARG A 21 -10.69 -3.69 -11.33
CA ARG A 21 -9.77 -3.90 -12.46
C ARG A 21 -10.31 -3.28 -13.75
N LYS A 22 -11.61 -3.34 -13.98
CA LYS A 22 -12.25 -2.72 -15.14
C LYS A 22 -12.14 -1.20 -15.10
N TYR A 23 -12.43 -0.58 -13.95
CA TYR A 23 -12.25 0.85 -13.74
C TYR A 23 -10.81 1.29 -14.06
N TRP A 24 -9.81 0.69 -13.39
CA TRP A 24 -8.41 1.03 -13.58
C TRP A 24 -7.90 0.75 -15.00
N SER A 25 -8.42 -0.28 -15.65
CA SER A 25 -8.11 -0.54 -17.07
C SER A 25 -8.59 0.58 -18.01
N GLY A 26 -9.58 1.37 -17.60
CA GLY A 26 -10.05 2.56 -18.32
C GLY A 26 -9.22 3.82 -18.09
N ILE A 27 -8.45 3.88 -17.00
CA ILE A 27 -7.68 5.07 -16.61
C ILE A 27 -6.40 5.20 -17.46
N ASP A 28 -6.06 6.43 -17.85
CA ASP A 28 -4.82 6.72 -18.56
C ASP A 28 -3.57 6.40 -17.73
N PRO A 29 -2.52 5.79 -18.33
CA PRO A 29 -1.31 5.40 -17.61
C PRO A 29 -0.37 6.59 -17.39
N ASP A 30 -0.84 7.63 -16.71
CA ASP A 30 -0.08 8.82 -16.38
C ASP A 30 -0.33 9.28 -14.93
N VAL A 31 0.43 10.28 -14.49
CA VAL A 31 0.34 10.78 -13.11
C VAL A 31 -1.04 11.41 -12.82
N ASN A 32 -1.69 11.98 -13.82
CA ASN A 32 -3.01 12.57 -13.66
C ASN A 32 -4.07 11.47 -13.41
N GLY A 33 -4.03 10.41 -14.18
CA GLY A 33 -4.90 9.23 -13.98
C GLY A 33 -4.68 8.58 -12.63
N MET A 34 -3.41 8.33 -12.25
CA MET A 34 -3.09 7.72 -10.95
C MET A 34 -3.48 8.57 -9.73
N LEU A 35 -3.66 9.86 -9.90
CA LEU A 35 -3.97 10.79 -8.82
C LEU A 35 -5.38 11.42 -8.94
N GLY A 36 -6.27 10.78 -9.70
CA GLY A 36 -7.68 11.20 -9.80
C GLY A 36 -7.87 12.66 -10.20
N GLY A 37 -7.01 13.19 -11.10
CA GLY A 37 -7.08 14.58 -11.53
C GLY A 37 -6.30 15.59 -10.66
N PHE A 38 -5.56 15.12 -9.63
CA PHE A 38 -4.77 15.98 -8.73
C PHE A 38 -3.24 15.78 -8.89
N PRO A 39 -2.64 15.86 -10.10
CA PRO A 39 -1.23 15.55 -10.31
C PRO A 39 -0.28 16.44 -9.49
N ALA A 40 -0.72 17.63 -9.10
CA ALA A 40 0.06 18.58 -8.29
C ALA A 40 0.41 18.02 -6.90
N VAL A 41 -0.38 17.10 -6.32
CA VAL A 41 -0.10 16.51 -5.01
C VAL A 41 1.10 15.56 -5.02
N SER A 42 1.50 15.03 -6.18
CA SER A 42 2.58 14.04 -6.30
C SER A 42 3.87 14.48 -5.60
N ARG A 43 4.28 15.73 -5.79
CA ARG A 43 5.50 16.26 -5.20
C ARG A 43 5.45 16.33 -3.67
N VAL A 44 4.31 16.74 -3.13
CA VAL A 44 4.09 16.84 -1.68
C VAL A 44 4.00 15.47 -1.06
N ASP A 45 3.29 14.56 -1.73
CA ASP A 45 3.15 13.16 -1.38
C ASP A 45 4.51 12.46 -1.23
N LEU A 46 5.35 12.52 -2.28
CA LEU A 46 6.69 11.93 -2.28
C LEU A 46 7.60 12.53 -1.20
N ARG A 47 7.50 13.86 -0.96
CA ARG A 47 8.26 14.52 0.12
C ARG A 47 7.86 13.99 1.48
N GLY A 48 6.55 13.88 1.76
CA GLY A 48 6.03 13.33 3.00
C GLY A 48 6.49 11.89 3.22
N SER A 49 6.39 11.06 2.18
CA SER A 49 6.85 9.67 2.19
C SER A 49 8.35 9.54 2.49
N ARG A 50 9.20 10.37 1.88
CA ARG A 50 10.65 10.41 2.19
C ARG A 50 10.91 10.79 3.64
N SER A 51 10.20 11.81 4.15
CA SER A 51 10.32 12.23 5.54
C SER A 51 9.91 11.13 6.51
N PHE A 52 8.82 10.42 6.21
CA PHE A 52 8.34 9.31 7.01
C PHE A 52 9.34 8.15 7.05
N LEU A 53 9.87 7.71 5.88
CA LEU A 53 10.90 6.67 5.79
C LEU A 53 12.15 7.05 6.60
N ALA A 54 12.61 8.31 6.53
CA ALA A 54 13.75 8.76 7.32
C ALA A 54 13.50 8.61 8.84
N LYS A 55 12.28 8.91 9.30
CA LYS A 55 11.91 8.80 10.72
C LYS A 55 11.77 7.35 11.21
N VAL A 56 11.60 6.38 10.32
CA VAL A 56 11.62 4.96 10.64
C VAL A 56 12.99 4.30 10.37
N GLY A 57 14.02 5.11 10.07
CA GLY A 57 15.38 4.64 9.88
C GLY A 57 15.69 4.11 8.47
N LEU A 58 14.77 4.28 7.52
CA LEU A 58 14.88 3.81 6.13
C LEU A 58 15.15 4.95 5.13
N GLY A 59 15.63 6.10 5.62
CA GLY A 59 15.99 7.24 4.77
C GLY A 59 17.35 7.05 4.12
N ARG A 60 17.52 7.64 2.92
CA ARG A 60 18.82 7.70 2.25
C ARG A 60 19.84 8.47 3.09
N SER A 61 21.01 7.90 3.33
CA SER A 61 22.11 8.56 4.04
C SER A 61 23.38 8.58 3.19
N LYS A 62 23.94 9.78 2.97
CA LYS A 62 25.23 9.99 2.27
C LYS A 62 25.37 9.25 0.92
N GLY A 63 24.28 9.13 0.17
CA GLY A 63 24.29 8.44 -1.13
C GLY A 63 24.18 6.92 -1.07
N VAL A 64 24.15 6.34 0.13
CA VAL A 64 23.96 4.90 0.33
C VAL A 64 22.45 4.59 0.42
N LYS A 65 22.00 3.58 -0.30
CA LYS A 65 20.63 3.07 -0.22
C LYS A 65 20.42 2.39 1.14
N ALA A 66 19.26 2.64 1.75
CA ALA A 66 18.98 2.19 3.11
C ALA A 66 18.64 0.70 3.20
N VAL A 67 18.13 0.14 2.11
CA VAL A 67 17.63 -1.25 2.06
C VAL A 67 18.09 -1.94 0.79
N LYS A 68 18.20 -3.27 0.84
CA LYS A 68 18.58 -4.09 -0.33
C LYS A 68 17.38 -4.30 -1.25
N ARG A 69 16.26 -4.74 -0.72
CA ARG A 69 15.09 -5.09 -1.54
C ARG A 69 13.81 -4.52 -0.94
N ALA A 70 13.01 -3.87 -1.78
CA ALA A 70 11.68 -3.41 -1.45
C ALA A 70 10.63 -4.07 -2.34
N LEU A 71 9.39 -4.17 -1.84
CA LEU A 71 8.21 -4.55 -2.59
C LEU A 71 7.25 -3.37 -2.60
N GLU A 72 6.71 -3.03 -3.76
CA GLU A 72 5.60 -2.09 -3.89
C GLU A 72 4.32 -2.84 -4.26
N GLY A 73 3.30 -2.77 -3.39
CA GLY A 73 1.96 -3.27 -3.69
C GLY A 73 1.10 -2.17 -4.31
N GLY A 74 0.41 -2.49 -5.42
CA GLY A 74 -0.41 -1.53 -6.16
C GLY A 74 0.42 -0.44 -6.83
N ALA A 75 1.46 -0.84 -7.57
CA ALA A 75 2.47 0.09 -8.08
C ALA A 75 1.93 1.09 -9.13
N GLY A 76 0.82 0.78 -9.80
CA GLY A 76 0.34 1.57 -10.91
C GLY A 76 1.43 1.77 -11.97
N ILE A 77 1.61 2.99 -12.42
CA ILE A 77 2.67 3.36 -13.38
C ILE A 77 4.09 3.43 -12.76
N GLY A 78 4.26 2.99 -11.52
CA GLY A 78 5.54 3.08 -10.82
C GLY A 78 5.89 4.48 -10.32
N ARG A 79 4.91 5.31 -10.03
CA ARG A 79 5.13 6.67 -9.54
C ARG A 79 5.93 6.67 -8.22
N ILE A 80 5.60 5.78 -7.30
CA ILE A 80 6.31 5.62 -6.03
C ILE A 80 7.60 4.82 -6.23
N THR A 81 7.59 3.78 -7.06
CA THR A 81 8.82 3.06 -7.46
C THR A 81 9.90 4.04 -7.88
N GLN A 82 9.61 4.86 -8.90
CA GLN A 82 10.59 5.77 -9.50
C GLN A 82 10.86 7.01 -8.64
N GLY A 83 9.81 7.55 -8.03
CA GLY A 83 9.90 8.80 -7.28
C GLY A 83 10.39 8.66 -5.84
N LEU A 84 10.44 7.43 -5.29
CA LEU A 84 10.78 7.20 -3.89
C LEU A 84 11.61 5.94 -3.69
N LEU A 85 11.11 4.76 -4.10
CA LEU A 85 11.68 3.49 -3.65
C LEU A 85 13.04 3.21 -4.27
N LEU A 86 13.27 3.53 -5.55
CA LEU A 86 14.57 3.42 -6.20
C LEU A 86 15.64 4.35 -5.61
N ASP A 87 15.26 5.38 -4.86
CA ASP A 87 16.20 6.21 -4.09
C ASP A 87 16.68 5.54 -2.81
N VAL A 88 15.89 4.63 -2.23
CA VAL A 88 16.17 4.03 -0.91
C VAL A 88 16.48 2.54 -0.96
N ALA A 89 16.06 1.82 -2.00
CA ALA A 89 16.27 0.39 -2.19
C ALA A 89 17.20 0.10 -3.37
N GLU A 90 18.02 -0.96 -3.28
CA GLU A 90 18.85 -1.43 -4.40
C GLU A 90 18.01 -2.06 -5.49
N THR A 91 16.98 -2.84 -5.08
CA THR A 91 16.02 -3.50 -5.97
C THR A 91 14.60 -3.26 -5.45
N VAL A 92 13.67 -3.00 -6.37
CA VAL A 92 12.25 -2.84 -6.10
C VAL A 92 11.45 -3.81 -6.95
N ASP A 93 10.76 -4.76 -6.31
CA ASP A 93 9.76 -5.57 -6.97
C ASP A 93 8.41 -4.89 -6.89
N VAL A 94 7.54 -5.14 -7.84
CA VAL A 94 6.23 -4.50 -7.91
C VAL A 94 5.11 -5.52 -8.11
N VAL A 95 3.96 -5.24 -7.50
CA VAL A 95 2.70 -5.98 -7.72
C VAL A 95 1.68 -4.99 -8.25
N GLU A 96 1.12 -5.27 -9.44
CA GLU A 96 0.13 -4.41 -10.09
C GLU A 96 -0.73 -5.23 -11.05
N PRO A 97 -2.05 -5.33 -10.82
CA PRO A 97 -2.90 -6.17 -11.66
C PRO A 97 -3.06 -5.66 -13.11
N ILE A 98 -2.89 -4.37 -13.36
CA ILE A 98 -3.14 -3.76 -14.66
C ILE A 98 -1.83 -3.66 -15.46
N ALA A 99 -1.52 -4.67 -16.26
CA ALA A 99 -0.24 -4.80 -16.95
C ALA A 99 0.17 -3.58 -17.80
N LYS A 100 -0.78 -2.83 -18.36
CA LYS A 100 -0.46 -1.61 -19.12
C LYS A 100 0.24 -0.54 -18.29
N PHE A 101 0.07 -0.54 -16.96
CA PHE A 101 0.70 0.43 -16.06
C PHE A 101 2.17 0.10 -15.81
N THR A 102 2.54 -1.17 -15.82
CA THR A 102 3.90 -1.61 -15.50
C THR A 102 4.86 -1.59 -16.70
N VAL A 103 4.36 -1.41 -17.92
CA VAL A 103 5.18 -1.41 -19.16
C VAL A 103 6.38 -0.46 -19.05
N ALA A 104 6.19 0.72 -18.46
CA ALA A 104 7.26 1.71 -18.29
C ALA A 104 8.32 1.32 -17.24
N LEU A 105 8.07 0.29 -16.44
CA LEU A 105 9.00 -0.24 -15.44
C LEU A 105 9.88 -1.36 -15.97
N GLU A 106 9.50 -1.98 -17.09
CA GLU A 106 10.23 -3.10 -17.68
C GLU A 106 11.65 -2.68 -18.08
N GLY A 107 12.64 -3.43 -17.61
CA GLY A 107 14.04 -3.17 -17.91
C GLY A 107 14.64 -1.92 -17.26
N GLN A 108 13.91 -1.22 -16.39
CA GLN A 108 14.49 -0.09 -15.65
C GLN A 108 15.51 -0.57 -14.62
N PRO A 109 16.68 0.09 -14.52
CA PRO A 109 17.69 -0.23 -13.52
C PRO A 109 17.14 -0.14 -12.10
N GLY A 110 17.29 -1.21 -11.33
CA GLY A 110 16.81 -1.30 -9.96
C GLY A 110 15.37 -1.80 -9.81
N VAL A 111 14.61 -1.91 -10.89
CA VAL A 111 13.34 -2.65 -10.89
C VAL A 111 13.65 -4.14 -11.01
N GLY A 112 13.11 -4.92 -10.09
CA GLY A 112 13.24 -6.38 -10.05
C GLY A 112 12.08 -7.09 -10.74
N GLN A 113 11.38 -7.94 -9.97
CA GLN A 113 10.23 -8.69 -10.48
C GLN A 113 8.99 -7.79 -10.64
N ILE A 114 8.26 -8.02 -11.71
CA ILE A 114 6.97 -7.37 -11.98
C ILE A 114 5.89 -8.48 -11.94
N HIS A 115 5.02 -8.41 -10.93
CA HIS A 115 3.93 -9.36 -10.74
C HIS A 115 2.62 -8.69 -11.19
N ASN A 116 2.13 -9.04 -12.38
CA ASN A 116 0.84 -8.53 -12.87
C ASN A 116 -0.33 -9.39 -12.36
N VAL A 117 -0.54 -9.32 -11.04
CA VAL A 117 -1.62 -9.99 -10.29
C VAL A 117 -2.19 -9.04 -9.24
N GLY A 118 -3.41 -9.34 -8.75
CA GLY A 118 -3.98 -8.62 -7.61
C GLY A 118 -3.22 -8.89 -6.31
N LEU A 119 -3.32 -7.97 -5.35
CA LEU A 119 -2.69 -8.15 -4.03
C LEU A 119 -3.28 -9.36 -3.29
N GLU A 120 -4.56 -9.66 -3.51
CA GLU A 120 -5.24 -10.83 -2.96
C GLU A 120 -4.68 -12.15 -3.50
N GLU A 121 -4.19 -12.13 -4.73
CA GLU A 121 -3.64 -13.30 -5.44
C GLU A 121 -2.12 -13.42 -5.27
N TRP A 122 -1.43 -12.31 -4.97
CA TRP A 122 0.03 -12.30 -4.89
C TRP A 122 0.55 -13.29 -3.86
N GLN A 123 1.53 -14.08 -4.28
CA GLN A 123 2.28 -14.99 -3.42
C GLN A 123 3.77 -14.65 -3.52
N PRO A 124 4.47 -14.58 -2.39
CA PRO A 124 5.90 -14.36 -2.41
C PRO A 124 6.63 -15.57 -3.03
N GLU A 125 7.73 -15.28 -3.72
CA GLU A 125 8.63 -16.33 -4.18
C GLU A 125 9.34 -16.99 -2.99
N ASP A 126 9.71 -18.27 -3.16
CA ASP A 126 10.44 -19.01 -2.14
C ASP A 126 11.76 -18.31 -1.78
N GLY A 127 11.93 -18.02 -0.50
CA GLY A 127 13.13 -17.36 0.00
C GLY A 127 13.17 -15.84 -0.24
N ALA A 128 12.13 -15.23 -0.80
CA ALA A 128 12.06 -13.78 -0.94
C ALA A 128 12.15 -13.10 0.44
N GLN A 129 12.95 -12.04 0.52
CA GLN A 129 13.07 -11.21 1.72
C GLN A 129 13.08 -9.73 1.35
N TYR A 130 12.26 -8.96 2.06
CA TYR A 130 12.12 -7.52 1.84
C TYR A 130 12.46 -6.73 3.11
N ASP A 131 13.28 -5.71 2.97
CA ASP A 131 13.55 -4.75 4.04
C ASP A 131 12.42 -3.72 4.16
N LEU A 132 11.68 -3.51 3.07
CA LEU A 132 10.56 -2.59 2.99
C LEU A 132 9.46 -3.16 2.08
N VAL A 133 8.24 -3.21 2.60
CA VAL A 133 7.02 -3.42 1.78
C VAL A 133 6.24 -2.10 1.83
N TRP A 134 5.95 -1.51 0.68
CA TRP A 134 5.24 -0.24 0.55
C TRP A 134 3.89 -0.44 -0.13
N ASN A 135 2.82 0.01 0.51
CA ASN A 135 1.46 -0.03 -0.03
C ASN A 135 0.84 1.36 0.06
N GLN A 136 0.41 1.90 -1.07
CA GLN A 136 -0.17 3.24 -1.10
C GLN A 136 -1.35 3.32 -2.06
N TRP A 137 -2.52 3.71 -1.53
CA TRP A 137 -3.76 3.92 -2.29
C TRP A 137 -4.19 2.71 -3.13
N CYS A 138 -4.02 1.52 -2.58
CA CYS A 138 -4.35 0.26 -3.24
C CYS A 138 -5.11 -0.72 -2.34
N LEU A 139 -5.05 -0.52 -1.02
CA LEU A 139 -5.62 -1.46 -0.08
C LEU A 139 -7.15 -1.34 0.05
N GLY A 140 -7.73 -0.27 -0.48
CA GLY A 140 -9.18 -0.07 -0.60
C GLY A 140 -9.86 -1.14 -1.45
N HIS A 141 -9.15 -1.75 -2.39
CA HIS A 141 -9.67 -2.79 -3.29
C HIS A 141 -9.70 -4.21 -2.68
N LEU A 142 -9.26 -4.37 -1.44
CA LEU A 142 -9.28 -5.64 -0.71
C LEU A 142 -10.42 -5.63 0.31
N THR A 143 -11.14 -6.75 0.46
CA THR A 143 -12.01 -6.95 1.62
C THR A 143 -11.15 -6.95 2.90
N ASP A 144 -11.76 -6.76 4.06
CA ASP A 144 -11.03 -6.78 5.34
C ASP A 144 -10.24 -8.08 5.53
N GLN A 145 -10.86 -9.23 5.18
CA GLN A 145 -10.19 -10.52 5.25
C GLN A 145 -9.05 -10.65 4.26
N GLN A 146 -9.23 -10.20 3.01
CA GLN A 146 -8.16 -10.23 2.00
C GLN A 146 -6.99 -9.34 2.40
N LEU A 147 -7.27 -8.16 2.98
CA LEU A 147 -6.24 -7.25 3.48
C LEU A 147 -5.47 -7.86 4.65
N GLU A 148 -6.16 -8.49 5.60
CA GLU A 148 -5.53 -9.22 6.70
C GLU A 148 -4.60 -10.32 6.18
N ASP A 149 -5.08 -11.15 5.25
CA ASP A 149 -4.31 -12.25 4.67
C ASP A 149 -3.12 -11.75 3.84
N TYR A 150 -3.29 -10.67 3.07
CA TYR A 150 -2.19 -10.03 2.35
C TYR A 150 -1.10 -9.50 3.29
N LEU A 151 -1.49 -8.81 4.36
CA LEU A 151 -0.54 -8.28 5.34
C LEU A 151 0.19 -9.41 6.10
N ARG A 152 -0.49 -10.52 6.38
CA ARG A 152 0.17 -11.73 6.93
C ARG A 152 1.22 -12.27 5.97
N ARG A 153 0.90 -12.41 4.67
CA ARG A 153 1.89 -12.82 3.64
C ARG A 153 3.07 -11.86 3.60
N CYS A 154 2.82 -10.55 3.58
CA CYS A 154 3.88 -9.54 3.64
C CYS A 154 4.78 -9.74 4.88
N SER A 155 4.20 -10.08 6.04
CA SER A 155 4.97 -10.26 7.27
C SER A 155 5.92 -11.45 7.23
N THR A 156 5.56 -12.53 6.48
CA THR A 156 6.41 -13.73 6.36
C THR A 156 7.68 -13.51 5.54
N VAL A 157 7.69 -12.47 4.70
CA VAL A 157 8.82 -12.15 3.81
C VAL A 157 9.62 -10.92 4.25
N LEU A 158 9.39 -10.44 5.47
CA LEU A 158 10.21 -9.36 6.01
C LEU A 158 11.60 -9.89 6.37
N SER A 159 12.63 -9.13 6.00
CA SER A 159 14.02 -9.48 6.33
C SER A 159 14.24 -9.57 7.84
N VAL A 160 15.10 -10.48 8.23
CA VAL A 160 15.49 -10.74 9.62
C VAL A 160 16.94 -10.34 9.80
N GLY A 161 17.25 -9.71 10.94
CA GLY A 161 18.61 -9.35 11.30
C GLY A 161 19.42 -10.54 11.81
N GLU A 162 20.72 -10.33 11.99
CA GLU A 162 21.62 -11.33 12.56
C GLU A 162 21.24 -11.76 14.01
N ASP A 163 20.53 -10.89 14.70
CA ASP A 163 19.98 -11.14 16.04
C ASP A 163 18.65 -11.95 16.02
N GLY A 164 18.22 -12.42 14.85
CA GLY A 164 16.97 -13.16 14.68
C GLY A 164 15.71 -12.29 14.72
N LYS A 165 15.82 -10.97 14.88
CA LYS A 165 14.67 -10.06 14.94
C LYS A 165 14.29 -9.55 13.55
N THR A 166 12.99 -9.33 13.34
CA THR A 166 12.50 -8.74 12.10
C THR A 166 13.06 -7.33 11.92
N LYS A 167 13.85 -7.15 10.87
CA LYS A 167 14.43 -5.88 10.44
C LYS A 167 13.48 -5.15 9.51
N GLY A 168 12.87 -5.87 8.57
CA GLY A 168 11.96 -5.32 7.56
C GLY A 168 10.75 -4.60 8.17
N VAL A 169 10.16 -3.71 7.37
CA VAL A 169 9.02 -2.85 7.75
C VAL A 169 7.98 -2.88 6.64
N ILE A 170 6.70 -3.00 7.01
CA ILE A 170 5.58 -2.75 6.09
C ILE A 170 5.13 -1.30 6.30
N VAL A 171 4.99 -0.56 5.20
CA VAL A 171 4.39 0.77 5.21
C VAL A 171 3.05 0.72 4.48
N VAL A 172 2.04 1.27 5.12
CA VAL A 172 0.71 1.52 4.57
C VAL A 172 0.49 3.02 4.54
N LYS A 173 0.05 3.54 3.39
CA LYS A 173 -0.29 4.95 3.21
C LYS A 173 -1.63 5.05 2.48
N GLU A 174 -2.68 5.42 3.21
CA GLU A 174 -4.05 5.38 2.70
C GLU A 174 -4.87 6.60 3.09
N ASN A 175 -5.90 6.86 2.29
CA ASN A 175 -6.96 7.79 2.63
C ASN A 175 -7.74 7.27 3.83
N LEU A 176 -8.23 8.19 4.66
CA LEU A 176 -9.08 7.85 5.80
C LEU A 176 -10.49 8.41 5.60
N SER A 177 -11.49 7.59 5.90
CA SER A 177 -12.85 8.08 6.08
C SER A 177 -12.90 9.12 7.19
N THR A 178 -13.56 10.23 6.92
CA THR A 178 -13.85 11.30 7.90
C THR A 178 -15.25 11.17 8.51
N SER A 179 -16.03 10.19 8.04
CA SER A 179 -17.31 9.81 8.64
C SER A 179 -17.08 8.87 9.83
N ASP A 180 -18.15 8.52 10.53
CA ASP A 180 -18.16 7.56 11.63
C ASP A 180 -18.28 6.09 11.17
N GLN A 181 -18.03 5.84 9.87
CA GLN A 181 -18.08 4.51 9.26
C GLN A 181 -17.14 4.42 8.07
N ASP A 182 -16.81 3.18 7.66
CA ASP A 182 -16.18 2.91 6.39
C ASP A 182 -17.16 3.19 5.24
N LEU A 183 -16.67 3.65 4.10
CA LEU A 183 -17.48 4.03 2.95
C LEU A 183 -17.09 3.20 1.73
N PHE A 184 -18.07 2.58 1.08
CA PHE A 184 -17.87 1.94 -0.21
C PHE A 184 -17.96 2.98 -1.32
N ASP A 185 -16.99 2.97 -2.22
CA ASP A 185 -16.97 3.77 -3.44
C ASP A 185 -17.40 2.88 -4.62
N GLU A 186 -18.56 3.22 -5.20
CA GLU A 186 -19.13 2.47 -6.32
C GLU A 186 -18.38 2.74 -7.64
N GLU A 187 -17.60 3.83 -7.74
CA GLU A 187 -16.93 4.22 -8.98
C GLU A 187 -15.78 3.28 -9.30
N ASP A 188 -14.92 2.99 -8.31
CA ASP A 188 -13.73 2.16 -8.47
C ASP A 188 -13.82 0.83 -7.71
N SER A 189 -14.96 0.55 -7.07
CA SER A 189 -15.17 -0.66 -6.26
C SER A 189 -14.16 -0.80 -5.15
N SER A 190 -13.97 0.26 -4.37
CA SER A 190 -13.06 0.28 -3.22
C SER A 190 -13.76 0.68 -1.93
N VAL A 191 -13.06 0.54 -0.80
CA VAL A 191 -13.52 1.00 0.51
C VAL A 191 -12.56 2.01 1.09
N LEU A 192 -13.09 3.18 1.41
CA LEU A 192 -12.45 4.19 2.23
C LEU A 192 -12.64 3.84 3.71
N ARG A 193 -11.57 3.39 4.38
CA ARG A 193 -11.61 2.91 5.75
C ARG A 193 -11.34 3.99 6.77
N GLN A 194 -11.91 3.82 7.96
CA GLN A 194 -11.52 4.59 9.15
C GLN A 194 -10.14 4.17 9.66
N ASP A 195 -9.51 5.04 10.46
CA ASP A 195 -8.25 4.76 11.16
C ASP A 195 -8.39 3.53 12.09
N GLU A 196 -9.51 3.41 12.78
CA GLU A 196 -9.83 2.29 13.69
C GLU A 196 -9.98 0.96 12.95
N THR A 197 -10.57 0.96 11.75
CA THR A 197 -10.68 -0.24 10.92
C THR A 197 -9.29 -0.72 10.49
N PHE A 198 -8.41 0.19 10.02
CA PHE A 198 -7.03 -0.16 9.72
C PHE A 198 -6.30 -0.75 10.93
N LYS A 199 -6.39 -0.13 12.09
CA LYS A 199 -5.75 -0.61 13.34
C LYS A 199 -6.22 -2.02 13.71
N ARG A 200 -7.53 -2.27 13.62
CA ARG A 200 -8.12 -3.59 13.89
C ARG A 200 -7.58 -4.65 12.93
N ILE A 201 -7.50 -4.33 11.63
CA ILE A 201 -6.96 -5.25 10.60
C ILE A 201 -5.47 -5.51 10.84
N PHE A 202 -4.67 -4.49 11.15
CA PHE A 202 -3.25 -4.67 11.47
C PHE A 202 -3.07 -5.58 12.70
N GLU A 203 -3.88 -5.37 13.73
CA GLU A 203 -3.86 -6.22 14.92
C GLU A 203 -4.22 -7.66 14.62
N ALA A 204 -5.27 -7.90 13.82
CA ALA A 204 -5.72 -9.22 13.39
C ALA A 204 -4.65 -9.93 12.53
N ALA A 205 -3.93 -9.17 11.67
CA ALA A 205 -2.80 -9.67 10.90
C ALA A 205 -1.53 -9.97 11.75
N GLY A 206 -1.58 -9.78 13.07
CA GLY A 206 -0.43 -10.00 13.95
C GLY A 206 0.62 -8.92 13.88
N LEU A 207 0.25 -7.72 13.42
CA LEU A 207 1.14 -6.57 13.28
C LEU A 207 0.95 -5.55 14.40
N ARG A 208 2.00 -4.79 14.69
CA ARG A 208 1.96 -3.62 15.57
C ARG A 208 2.42 -2.37 14.83
N ILE A 209 1.82 -1.25 15.13
CA ILE A 209 2.23 0.05 14.59
C ILE A 209 3.47 0.51 15.38
N ILE A 210 4.58 0.73 14.67
CA ILE A 210 5.80 1.30 15.26
C ILE A 210 5.89 2.81 15.06
N LYS A 211 5.19 3.34 14.04
CA LYS A 211 5.04 4.77 13.78
C LYS A 211 3.80 5.05 12.95
N SER A 212 3.15 6.19 13.20
CA SER A 212 2.04 6.68 12.38
C SER A 212 2.09 8.20 12.27
N GLU A 213 1.79 8.74 11.09
CA GLU A 213 1.73 10.19 10.83
C GLU A 213 0.66 10.52 9.77
N ILE A 214 0.03 11.68 9.91
CA ILE A 214 -0.82 12.26 8.86
C ILE A 214 0.08 12.93 7.81
N GLN A 215 -0.24 12.73 6.54
CA GLN A 215 0.33 13.48 5.44
C GLN A 215 -0.16 14.94 5.51
N HIS A 216 0.77 15.88 5.53
CA HIS A 216 0.45 17.31 5.49
C HIS A 216 0.67 17.90 4.11
N GLY A 217 0.00 19.06 3.85
CA GLY A 217 0.20 19.87 2.65
C GLY A 217 -0.62 19.45 1.44
N PHE A 218 -1.60 18.59 1.62
CA PHE A 218 -2.63 18.31 0.62
C PHE A 218 -3.72 19.39 0.65
N PRO A 219 -4.42 19.61 -0.48
CA PRO A 219 -5.62 20.44 -0.53
C PRO A 219 -6.66 19.97 0.50
N PRO A 220 -7.39 20.91 1.15
CA PRO A 220 -8.33 20.58 2.20
C PRO A 220 -9.58 19.80 1.73
N GLU A 221 -9.85 19.82 0.42
CA GLU A 221 -10.94 19.06 -0.21
C GLU A 221 -10.64 17.55 -0.35
N LEU A 222 -9.36 17.15 -0.20
CA LEU A 222 -8.98 15.74 -0.25
C LEU A 222 -9.12 15.09 1.13
N PHE A 223 -9.42 13.79 1.13
CA PHE A 223 -9.44 12.99 2.35
C PHE A 223 -8.09 13.06 3.08
N PRO A 224 -8.09 13.03 4.42
CA PRO A 224 -6.86 12.88 5.19
C PRO A 224 -6.14 11.60 4.79
N VAL A 225 -4.84 11.70 4.58
CA VAL A 225 -3.98 10.55 4.28
C VAL A 225 -3.12 10.23 5.49
N ARG A 226 -3.09 8.99 5.91
CA ARG A 226 -2.26 8.52 7.01
C ARG A 226 -1.25 7.50 6.55
N MET A 227 -0.04 7.62 7.11
CA MET A 227 1.03 6.64 6.96
C MET A 227 1.16 5.83 8.25
N TYR A 228 1.35 4.53 8.10
CA TYR A 228 1.64 3.60 9.19
C TYR A 228 2.89 2.80 8.84
N ALA A 229 3.81 2.67 9.77
CA ALA A 229 4.91 1.71 9.70
C ALA A 229 4.60 0.57 10.67
N LEU A 230 4.65 -0.64 10.16
CA LEU A 230 4.20 -1.85 10.84
C LEU A 230 5.35 -2.85 10.96
N LYS A 231 5.37 -3.60 12.05
CA LYS A 231 6.20 -4.79 12.25
C LYS A 231 5.37 -5.91 12.86
N PRO A 232 5.77 -7.18 12.70
CA PRO A 232 5.18 -8.28 13.46
C PRO A 232 5.20 -7.98 14.96
N LYS A 233 4.17 -8.43 15.69
CA LYS A 233 4.19 -8.47 17.14
C LYS A 233 5.32 -9.41 17.59
N GLU A 234 6.06 -9.01 18.61
CA GLU A 234 7.04 -9.90 19.22
C GLU A 234 6.29 -11.03 19.95
N SER A 235 6.65 -12.28 19.64
CA SER A 235 6.12 -13.47 20.33
C SER A 235 6.66 -13.58 21.75
#